data_5dfbff6580c8f024e5b43508163f132e
#
_entry.id   5dfbff6580c8f024e5b43508163f132e
#
_cell.length_a   1.000
_cell.length_b   1.000
_cell.length_c   1.000
_cell.angle_alpha   90.00
_cell.angle_beta   90.00
_cell.angle_gamma   90.00
#
_symmetry.space_group_name_H-M   'P 1'
#
loop_
_entity.id
_entity.type
_entity.pdbx_description
1 polymer ?
#
loop_
_entity_poly.entity_id
_entity_poly.type
_entity_poly.pdbx_seq_one_letter_code
_entity_poly.pdbx_strand_id
1 'polypeptide(L)'
;MLMTRPRRPLILAVVAVLVAPVIAMPFIPFKTVSLEENRRLAPAPTLPTTPVKWRKLPRAIDAWLADHFGFRDPLMRMAAELQRGLGGEGAAATAVTGRQGQMFLVDGLLRATGQEVDPARAADYAAFVCEAKARLPGVNVVASLAPSPAEIMPDLAPDWAGPAKSPTEYDLVLKGLARCGVTSVDLRPSLRAARAEGQVYRQLDSHWSLRGSLTAYGQIVQAMGQPGWRIDPKALSWGVVALNNGDLPRLAGQPQGVEQVEIHDAAALPLGVARAPIPGLASRAEPPFLIDTGKPGPTVLIIGDSFSADPLPPYFAPFVGKVAWVHEDRCAFDWRVMAKVKPDYVLFLPAAREAVCGGARPAHFN
;
A
#
# COMPACT_ATOMS: atom_id res chain seq x y z
N MET A 1 59.98 13.91 4.26
CA MET A 1 59.97 12.44 4.18
C MET A 1 58.63 11.95 4.73
N LEU A 2 57.61 11.86 3.89
CA LEU A 2 56.27 11.37 4.26
C LEU A 2 56.25 9.86 4.24
N MET A 3 56.23 9.24 5.42
CA MET A 3 56.11 7.79 5.58
C MET A 3 54.81 7.32 4.99
N THR A 4 54.86 6.60 3.91
CA THR A 4 53.74 5.82 3.36
C THR A 4 53.43 4.66 4.29
N ARG A 5 52.51 4.87 5.25
CA ARG A 5 51.95 3.76 6.04
C ARG A 5 51.27 2.76 5.09
N PRO A 6 51.41 1.47 5.38
CA PRO A 6 50.90 0.44 4.48
C PRO A 6 49.36 0.59 4.32
N ARG A 7 48.92 0.95 3.10
CA ARG A 7 47.50 1.02 2.72
C ARG A 7 46.83 -0.34 2.69
N ARG A 8 47.59 -1.43 2.80
CA ARG A 8 47.09 -2.82 2.76
C ARG A 8 45.99 -3.16 3.76
N PRO A 9 46.06 -2.82 5.07
CA PRO A 9 45.02 -3.15 6.01
C PRO A 9 43.72 -2.39 5.73
N LEU A 10 43.81 -1.14 5.23
CA LEU A 10 42.63 -0.36 4.84
C LEU A 10 41.95 -0.99 3.60
N ILE A 11 42.74 -1.38 2.61
CA ILE A 11 42.23 -2.04 1.41
C ILE A 11 41.56 -3.36 1.78
N LEU A 12 42.18 -4.16 2.63
CA LEU A 12 41.63 -5.43 3.10
C LEU A 12 40.32 -5.21 3.89
N ALA A 13 40.26 -4.19 4.73
CA ALA A 13 39.02 -3.82 5.46
C ALA A 13 37.90 -3.41 4.51
N VAL A 14 38.19 -2.58 3.51
CA VAL A 14 37.23 -2.18 2.49
C VAL A 14 36.73 -3.39 1.68
N VAL A 15 37.65 -4.25 1.25
CA VAL A 15 37.27 -5.46 0.50
C VAL A 15 36.43 -6.40 1.39
N ALA A 16 36.80 -6.58 2.66
CA ALA A 16 36.01 -7.39 3.58
C ALA A 16 34.60 -6.87 3.77
N VAL A 17 34.43 -5.54 3.93
CA VAL A 17 33.10 -4.91 4.05
C VAL A 17 32.27 -5.10 2.79
N LEU A 18 32.88 -5.05 1.61
CA LEU A 18 32.17 -5.23 0.33
C LEU A 18 31.82 -6.69 0.02
N VAL A 19 32.67 -7.63 0.45
CA VAL A 19 32.53 -9.06 0.12
C VAL A 19 31.76 -9.84 1.18
N ALA A 20 31.88 -9.45 2.46
CA ALA A 20 31.19 -10.13 3.55
C ALA A 20 29.68 -10.27 3.36
N PRO A 21 28.94 -9.25 2.89
CA PRO A 21 27.51 -9.38 2.64
C PRO A 21 27.17 -10.42 1.56
N VAL A 22 27.99 -10.53 0.52
CA VAL A 22 27.78 -11.51 -0.56
C VAL A 22 28.04 -12.93 -0.04
N ILE A 23 29.09 -13.12 0.77
CA ILE A 23 29.38 -14.40 1.40
C ILE A 23 28.28 -14.81 2.39
N ALA A 24 27.65 -13.84 3.07
CA ALA A 24 26.61 -14.11 4.05
C ALA A 24 25.26 -14.49 3.42
N MET A 25 24.99 -14.13 2.15
CA MET A 25 23.71 -14.39 1.49
C MET A 25 23.20 -15.84 1.61
N PRO A 26 24.00 -16.89 1.39
CA PRO A 26 23.53 -18.26 1.49
C PRO A 26 23.10 -18.69 2.89
N PHE A 27 23.55 -17.98 3.93
CA PHE A 27 23.31 -18.30 5.34
C PHE A 27 22.14 -17.49 5.94
N ILE A 28 21.58 -16.55 5.19
CA ILE A 28 20.48 -15.71 5.65
C ILE A 28 19.16 -16.27 5.12
N PRO A 29 18.13 -16.45 5.98
CA PRO A 29 16.83 -16.94 5.55
C PRO A 29 16.23 -16.05 4.44
N PHE A 30 15.71 -16.68 3.40
CA PHE A 30 15.06 -15.99 2.28
C PHE A 30 13.78 -15.32 2.76
N LYS A 31 13.71 -14.01 2.61
CA LYS A 31 12.51 -13.21 2.87
C LYS A 31 11.84 -12.84 1.56
N THR A 32 10.52 -12.84 1.53
CA THR A 32 9.73 -12.36 0.38
C THR A 32 9.21 -10.94 0.58
N VAL A 33 9.28 -10.45 1.82
CA VAL A 33 8.81 -9.12 2.23
C VAL A 33 9.88 -8.49 3.11
N SER A 34 10.18 -7.22 2.87
CA SER A 34 10.94 -6.38 3.79
C SER A 34 9.97 -5.72 4.76
N LEU A 35 10.12 -6.05 6.04
CA LEU A 35 9.39 -5.36 7.09
C LEU A 35 9.94 -3.94 7.33
N GLU A 36 11.22 -3.71 7.01
CA GLU A 36 11.88 -2.40 7.18
C GLU A 36 11.43 -1.38 6.12
N GLU A 37 11.02 -1.84 4.93
CA GLU A 37 10.55 -0.98 3.85
C GLU A 37 9.05 -1.16 3.56
N ASN A 38 8.39 -2.07 4.28
CA ASN A 38 6.98 -2.42 4.06
C ASN A 38 6.66 -2.72 2.58
N ARG A 39 7.54 -3.47 1.90
CA ARG A 39 7.39 -3.86 0.51
C ARG A 39 7.82 -5.28 0.23
N ARG A 40 7.36 -5.82 -0.88
CA ARG A 40 7.86 -7.11 -1.38
C ARG A 40 9.27 -6.98 -1.92
N LEU A 41 10.07 -8.00 -1.63
CA LEU A 41 11.39 -8.14 -2.20
C LEU A 41 11.30 -8.79 -3.59
N ALA A 42 12.26 -8.48 -4.46
CA ALA A 42 12.32 -9.03 -5.79
C ALA A 42 12.42 -10.57 -5.74
N PRO A 43 11.63 -11.30 -6.53
CA PRO A 43 11.71 -12.75 -6.57
C PRO A 43 13.02 -13.20 -7.18
N ALA A 44 13.47 -14.42 -6.81
CA ALA A 44 14.65 -15.03 -7.43
C ALA A 44 14.48 -15.08 -8.95
N PRO A 45 15.47 -14.63 -9.74
CA PRO A 45 15.37 -14.65 -11.19
C PRO A 45 15.33 -16.09 -11.69
N THR A 46 14.39 -16.38 -12.57
CA THR A 46 14.26 -17.68 -13.23
C THR A 46 15.02 -17.68 -14.56
N LEU A 47 15.53 -18.83 -14.98
CA LEU A 47 16.20 -18.97 -16.27
C LEU A 47 15.24 -18.60 -17.41
N PRO A 48 15.63 -17.67 -18.28
CA PRO A 48 14.76 -17.20 -19.34
C PRO A 48 14.54 -18.26 -20.41
N THR A 49 13.28 -18.39 -20.86
CA THR A 49 12.88 -19.32 -21.93
C THR A 49 12.74 -18.64 -23.30
N THR A 50 12.87 -17.31 -23.38
CA THR A 50 12.73 -16.53 -24.62
C THR A 50 13.79 -15.44 -24.71
N PRO A 51 14.18 -15.00 -25.95
CA PRO A 51 15.18 -13.91 -26.14
C PRO A 51 14.79 -12.60 -25.43
N VAL A 52 13.51 -12.27 -25.37
CA VAL A 52 13.02 -11.07 -24.67
C VAL A 52 13.26 -11.15 -23.18
N LYS A 53 13.08 -12.34 -22.57
CA LYS A 53 13.34 -12.57 -21.17
C LYS A 53 14.84 -12.49 -20.84
N TRP A 54 15.73 -12.91 -21.76
CA TRP A 54 17.18 -12.77 -21.60
C TRP A 54 17.63 -11.32 -21.45
N ARG A 55 17.02 -10.39 -22.21
CA ARG A 55 17.33 -8.95 -22.09
C ARG A 55 16.93 -8.37 -20.74
N LYS A 56 15.94 -8.95 -20.08
CA LYS A 56 15.46 -8.50 -18.75
C LYS A 56 16.21 -9.15 -17.58
N LEU A 57 16.93 -10.24 -17.83
CA LEU A 57 17.62 -11.01 -16.79
C LEU A 57 18.62 -10.17 -15.97
N PRO A 58 19.49 -9.32 -16.55
CA PRO A 58 20.41 -8.50 -15.76
C PRO A 58 19.68 -7.62 -14.74
N ARG A 59 18.60 -6.94 -15.15
CA ARG A 59 17.80 -6.11 -14.24
C ARG A 59 17.11 -6.93 -13.14
N ALA A 60 16.65 -8.13 -13.46
CA ALA A 60 16.04 -9.02 -12.47
C ALA A 60 17.09 -9.51 -11.45
N ILE A 61 18.31 -9.79 -11.90
CA ILE A 61 19.42 -10.14 -11.02
C ILE A 61 19.80 -8.96 -10.13
N ASP A 62 19.96 -7.75 -10.70
CA ASP A 62 20.27 -6.54 -9.94
C ASP A 62 19.25 -6.26 -8.85
N ALA A 63 17.96 -6.31 -9.20
CA ALA A 63 16.87 -6.10 -8.25
C ALA A 63 16.88 -7.17 -7.14
N TRP A 64 17.10 -8.42 -7.51
CA TRP A 64 17.17 -9.51 -6.55
C TRP A 64 18.39 -9.39 -5.63
N LEU A 65 19.56 -9.08 -6.16
CA LEU A 65 20.78 -8.87 -5.37
C LEU A 65 20.62 -7.67 -4.41
N ALA A 66 20.06 -6.56 -4.89
CA ALA A 66 19.80 -5.38 -4.07
C ALA A 66 18.86 -5.69 -2.90
N ASP A 67 17.87 -6.54 -3.12
CA ASP A 67 16.88 -6.89 -2.12
C ASP A 67 17.32 -7.98 -1.15
N HIS A 68 18.22 -8.88 -1.57
CA HIS A 68 18.70 -10.02 -0.77
C HIS A 68 20.15 -9.88 -0.35
N PHE A 69 20.73 -8.70 -0.49
CA PHE A 69 22.08 -8.39 -0.04
C PHE A 69 22.24 -8.71 1.45
N GLY A 70 23.27 -9.46 1.78
CA GLY A 70 23.52 -9.85 3.16
C GLY A 70 23.71 -8.66 4.08
N PHE A 71 23.16 -8.73 5.29
CA PHE A 71 23.13 -7.63 6.26
C PHE A 71 22.39 -6.36 5.82
N ARG A 72 21.55 -6.44 4.77
CA ARG A 72 20.82 -5.30 4.26
C ARG A 72 20.01 -4.58 5.34
N ASP A 73 19.16 -5.32 6.08
CA ASP A 73 18.30 -4.72 7.12
C ASP A 73 19.13 -4.06 8.25
N PRO A 74 20.19 -4.68 8.81
CA PRO A 74 21.10 -4.02 9.75
C PRO A 74 21.79 -2.78 9.18
N LEU A 75 22.24 -2.82 7.93
CA LEU A 75 22.90 -1.68 7.29
C LEU A 75 21.93 -0.52 7.06
N MET A 76 20.69 -0.80 6.70
CA MET A 76 19.65 0.23 6.56
C MET A 76 19.33 0.89 7.89
N ARG A 77 19.20 0.12 8.98
CA ARG A 77 19.00 0.66 10.33
C ARG A 77 20.17 1.54 10.75
N MET A 78 21.40 1.06 10.55
CA MET A 78 22.61 1.83 10.88
C MET A 78 22.70 3.13 10.06
N ALA A 79 22.38 3.09 8.77
CA ALA A 79 22.34 4.28 7.91
C ALA A 79 21.28 5.28 8.39
N ALA A 80 20.09 4.83 8.76
CA ALA A 80 19.05 5.67 9.33
C ALA A 80 19.46 6.29 10.67
N GLU A 81 20.17 5.55 11.53
CA GLU A 81 20.71 6.07 12.79
C GLU A 81 21.81 7.12 12.58
N LEU A 82 22.72 6.86 11.63
CA LEU A 82 23.78 7.79 11.29
C LEU A 82 23.24 9.11 10.73
N GLN A 83 22.26 9.02 9.84
CA GLN A 83 21.61 10.20 9.26
C GLN A 83 20.91 11.05 10.33
N ARG A 84 20.20 10.43 11.28
CA ARG A 84 19.63 11.12 12.43
C ARG A 84 20.68 11.80 13.29
N GLY A 85 21.81 11.13 13.55
CA GLY A 85 22.92 11.70 14.32
C GLY A 85 23.60 12.88 13.64
N LEU A 86 23.51 13.00 12.31
CA LEU A 86 24.02 14.11 11.52
C LEU A 86 23.01 15.27 11.35
N GLY A 87 21.86 15.22 12.01
CA GLY A 87 20.81 16.25 11.93
C GLY A 87 20.04 16.23 10.61
N GLY A 88 20.18 15.17 9.82
CA GLY A 88 19.49 15.01 8.55
C GLY A 88 18.15 14.32 8.75
N GLU A 89 17.04 15.05 8.72
CA GLU A 89 15.76 14.47 8.31
C GLU A 89 15.86 14.19 6.80
N GLY A 90 16.61 13.14 6.47
CA GLY A 90 17.02 12.95 5.09
C GLY A 90 15.95 12.31 4.22
N ALA A 91 15.97 12.66 2.93
CA ALA A 91 15.25 12.00 1.83
C ALA A 91 15.51 10.47 1.70
N ALA A 92 16.37 9.90 2.54
CA ALA A 92 16.63 8.46 2.64
C ALA A 92 15.80 7.76 3.74
N ALA A 93 15.10 8.50 4.61
CA ALA A 93 14.17 7.89 5.55
C ALA A 93 12.90 7.48 4.81
N THR A 94 12.41 6.27 5.07
CA THR A 94 11.14 5.78 4.48
C THR A 94 9.92 6.47 5.10
N ALA A 95 10.04 6.91 6.36
CA ALA A 95 9.02 7.66 7.07
C ALA A 95 9.61 8.83 7.86
N VAL A 96 8.83 9.88 8.05
CA VAL A 96 9.22 11.12 8.76
C VAL A 96 8.13 11.55 9.71
N THR A 97 8.52 12.29 10.75
CA THR A 97 7.60 12.92 11.69
C THR A 97 7.30 14.34 11.21
N GLY A 98 6.03 14.64 11.05
CA GLY A 98 5.52 15.97 10.77
C GLY A 98 5.10 16.70 12.05
N ARG A 99 4.23 17.69 11.90
CA ARG A 99 3.72 18.49 13.02
C ARG A 99 2.82 17.65 13.92
N GLN A 100 2.76 18.03 15.19
CA GLN A 100 1.95 17.38 16.24
C GLN A 100 2.22 15.86 16.39
N GLY A 101 3.40 15.38 15.94
CA GLY A 101 3.78 13.98 16.03
C GLY A 101 3.13 13.08 14.98
N GLN A 102 2.37 13.62 14.02
CA GLN A 102 1.84 12.85 12.90
C GLN A 102 3.00 12.36 12.02
N MET A 103 3.06 11.08 11.76
CA MET A 103 4.07 10.50 10.88
C MET A 103 3.53 10.27 9.47
N PHE A 104 4.44 10.30 8.50
CA PHE A 104 4.15 10.16 7.07
C PHE A 104 5.18 9.27 6.38
N LEU A 105 4.74 8.47 5.41
CA LEU A 105 5.64 7.86 4.43
C LEU A 105 6.15 8.94 3.47
N VAL A 106 7.46 8.96 3.23
CA VAL A 106 8.12 10.00 2.42
C VAL A 106 7.62 9.96 0.97
N ASP A 107 7.53 8.78 0.35
CA ASP A 107 7.04 8.63 -1.02
C ASP A 107 5.57 9.08 -1.15
N GLY A 108 4.73 8.73 -0.18
CA GLY A 108 3.34 9.19 -0.11
C GLY A 108 3.23 10.71 0.05
N LEU A 109 4.14 11.31 0.84
CA LEU A 109 4.22 12.75 1.04
C LEU A 109 4.64 13.49 -0.24
N LEU A 110 5.69 13.03 -0.92
CA LEU A 110 6.21 13.65 -2.14
C LEU A 110 5.19 13.59 -3.29
N ARG A 111 4.48 12.49 -3.43
CA ARG A 111 3.40 12.35 -4.43
C ARG A 111 2.17 13.19 -4.08
N ALA A 112 1.77 13.20 -2.82
CA ALA A 112 0.63 13.99 -2.35
C ALA A 112 0.86 15.49 -2.48
N THR A 113 2.11 15.95 -2.38
CA THR A 113 2.51 17.36 -2.57
C THR A 113 2.82 17.70 -4.03
N GLY A 114 2.77 16.72 -4.94
CA GLY A 114 3.09 16.93 -6.36
C GLY A 114 4.57 17.18 -6.64
N GLN A 115 5.47 16.81 -5.72
CA GLN A 115 6.92 16.88 -5.93
C GLN A 115 7.42 15.70 -6.76
N GLU A 116 6.78 14.54 -6.62
CA GLU A 116 7.01 13.36 -7.43
C GLU A 116 5.71 13.00 -8.17
N VAL A 117 5.59 13.41 -9.42
CA VAL A 117 4.46 13.07 -10.30
C VAL A 117 4.98 12.36 -11.52
N ASP A 118 4.54 11.14 -11.73
CA ASP A 118 4.79 10.36 -12.95
C ASP A 118 3.46 10.16 -13.72
N PRO A 119 3.21 10.99 -14.75
CA PRO A 119 1.99 10.88 -15.56
C PRO A 119 1.88 9.54 -16.30
N ALA A 120 3.00 8.90 -16.67
CA ALA A 120 2.98 7.61 -17.35
C ALA A 120 2.51 6.50 -16.40
N ARG A 121 2.99 6.51 -15.15
CA ARG A 121 2.57 5.59 -14.10
C ARG A 121 1.07 5.71 -13.82
N ALA A 122 0.58 6.93 -13.65
CA ALA A 122 -0.84 7.19 -13.44
C ALA A 122 -1.70 6.73 -14.64
N ALA A 123 -1.22 6.98 -15.86
CA ALA A 123 -1.90 6.54 -17.08
C ALA A 123 -1.92 5.01 -17.23
N ASP A 124 -0.84 4.33 -16.88
CA ASP A 124 -0.75 2.87 -16.94
C ASP A 124 -1.73 2.21 -15.96
N TYR A 125 -1.82 2.73 -14.72
CA TYR A 125 -2.78 2.22 -13.75
C TYR A 125 -4.23 2.46 -14.20
N ALA A 126 -4.56 3.65 -14.65
CA ALA A 126 -5.89 3.94 -15.18
C ALA A 126 -6.24 3.05 -16.38
N ALA A 127 -5.30 2.84 -17.30
CA ALA A 127 -5.50 1.96 -18.46
C ALA A 127 -5.75 0.49 -18.04
N PHE A 128 -5.04 0.01 -17.01
CA PHE A 128 -5.26 -1.32 -16.45
C PHE A 128 -6.69 -1.49 -15.92
N VAL A 129 -7.20 -0.54 -15.13
CA VAL A 129 -8.58 -0.59 -14.60
C VAL A 129 -9.61 -0.46 -15.72
N CYS A 130 -9.35 0.40 -16.73
CA CYS A 130 -10.21 0.53 -17.92
C CYS A 130 -10.31 -0.80 -18.69
N GLU A 131 -9.19 -1.48 -18.89
CA GLU A 131 -9.14 -2.79 -19.54
C GLU A 131 -9.87 -3.84 -18.72
N ALA A 132 -9.68 -3.85 -17.39
CA ALA A 132 -10.42 -4.73 -16.49
C ALA A 132 -11.92 -4.54 -16.63
N LYS A 133 -12.42 -3.30 -16.64
CA LYS A 133 -13.84 -3.01 -16.86
C LYS A 133 -14.35 -3.53 -18.19
N ALA A 134 -13.61 -3.33 -19.27
CA ALA A 134 -13.99 -3.77 -20.60
C ALA A 134 -14.17 -5.31 -20.70
N ARG A 135 -13.45 -6.06 -19.86
CA ARG A 135 -13.51 -7.53 -19.77
C ARG A 135 -14.57 -8.07 -18.82
N LEU A 136 -15.29 -7.19 -18.13
CA LEU A 136 -16.31 -7.54 -17.13
C LEU A 136 -17.69 -6.98 -17.53
N PRO A 137 -18.27 -7.41 -18.68
CA PRO A 137 -19.58 -6.98 -19.09
C PRO A 137 -20.63 -7.42 -18.05
N GLY A 138 -21.51 -6.51 -17.65
CA GLY A 138 -22.56 -6.79 -16.65
C GLY A 138 -22.11 -6.71 -15.20
N VAL A 139 -20.81 -6.55 -14.91
CA VAL A 139 -20.29 -6.35 -13.56
C VAL A 139 -20.19 -4.84 -13.27
N ASN A 140 -20.63 -4.44 -12.08
CA ASN A 140 -20.47 -3.05 -11.63
C ASN A 140 -19.02 -2.83 -11.18
N VAL A 141 -18.23 -2.08 -11.96
CA VAL A 141 -16.83 -1.78 -11.66
C VAL A 141 -16.72 -0.36 -11.12
N VAL A 142 -16.23 -0.25 -9.90
CA VAL A 142 -15.94 1.01 -9.21
C VAL A 142 -14.46 1.07 -8.89
N ALA A 143 -13.85 2.24 -9.01
CA ALA A 143 -12.45 2.44 -8.66
C ALA A 143 -12.27 3.69 -7.79
N SER A 144 -11.37 3.59 -6.84
CA SER A 144 -10.90 4.71 -6.04
C SER A 144 -9.46 4.44 -5.61
N LEU A 145 -8.85 5.42 -4.97
CA LEU A 145 -7.56 5.29 -4.33
C LEU A 145 -7.73 5.67 -2.85
N ALA A 146 -7.08 4.95 -1.94
CA ALA A 146 -6.94 5.42 -0.57
C ALA A 146 -5.90 6.56 -0.56
N PRO A 147 -6.29 7.81 -0.21
CA PRO A 147 -5.38 8.95 -0.27
C PRO A 147 -4.21 8.80 0.71
N SER A 148 -3.11 9.49 0.44
CA SER A 148 -2.06 9.65 1.44
C SER A 148 -2.55 10.51 2.61
N PRO A 149 -2.12 10.26 3.87
CA PRO A 149 -2.36 11.18 4.98
C PRO A 149 -2.04 12.64 4.64
N ALA A 150 -0.99 12.90 3.84
CA ALA A 150 -0.59 14.25 3.45
C ALA A 150 -1.59 14.94 2.53
N GLU A 151 -2.40 14.20 1.76
CA GLU A 151 -3.50 14.77 0.96
C GLU A 151 -4.69 15.21 1.84
N ILE A 152 -4.83 14.59 3.00
CA ILE A 152 -5.94 14.84 3.92
C ILE A 152 -5.57 15.82 5.02
N MET A 153 -4.32 15.74 5.50
CA MET A 153 -3.79 16.53 6.63
C MET A 153 -2.52 17.30 6.23
N PRO A 154 -2.55 18.14 5.15
CA PRO A 154 -1.35 18.86 4.70
C PRO A 154 -0.82 19.85 5.74
N ASP A 155 -1.68 20.29 6.65
CA ASP A 155 -1.33 21.14 7.80
C ASP A 155 -0.42 20.46 8.83
N LEU A 156 -0.41 19.12 8.85
CA LEU A 156 0.45 18.31 9.72
C LEU A 156 1.75 17.85 9.03
N ALA A 157 1.90 18.07 7.73
CA ALA A 157 3.11 17.73 6.99
C ALA A 157 4.33 18.51 7.52
N PRO A 158 5.56 17.95 7.42
CA PRO A 158 6.76 18.66 7.79
C PRO A 158 6.99 19.89 6.87
N ASP A 159 7.63 20.94 7.39
CA ASP A 159 7.80 22.24 6.69
C ASP A 159 8.51 22.12 5.34
N TRP A 160 9.45 21.19 5.22
CA TRP A 160 10.19 20.97 3.98
C TRP A 160 9.35 20.34 2.86
N ALA A 161 8.21 19.71 3.18
CA ALA A 161 7.32 19.14 2.16
C ALA A 161 6.70 20.22 1.25
N GLY A 162 6.64 21.46 1.71
CA GLY A 162 6.09 22.57 0.94
C GLY A 162 4.59 22.44 0.65
N PRO A 163 4.04 23.40 -0.08
CA PRO A 163 2.64 23.39 -0.45
C PRO A 163 2.34 22.30 -1.51
N ALA A 164 1.15 21.74 -1.44
CA ALA A 164 0.68 20.81 -2.45
C ALA A 164 0.65 21.47 -3.84
N LYS A 165 1.12 20.74 -4.85
CA LYS A 165 1.09 21.13 -6.26
C LYS A 165 0.10 20.23 -7.00
N SER A 166 -0.66 20.80 -7.94
CA SER A 166 -1.61 20.06 -8.78
C SER A 166 -1.15 20.11 -10.24
N PRO A 167 -1.41 19.06 -11.04
CA PRO A 167 -2.08 17.82 -10.64
C PRO A 167 -1.15 16.87 -9.88
N THR A 168 -1.70 16.14 -8.90
CA THR A 168 -1.06 14.97 -8.27
C THR A 168 -1.28 13.72 -9.12
N GLU A 169 -0.58 12.61 -8.81
CA GLU A 169 -0.87 11.33 -9.47
C GLU A 169 -2.30 10.85 -9.20
N TYR A 170 -2.83 11.10 -8.01
CA TYR A 170 -4.22 10.83 -7.67
C TYR A 170 -5.19 11.51 -8.67
N ASP A 171 -4.97 12.79 -8.96
CA ASP A 171 -5.78 13.54 -9.93
C ASP A 171 -5.69 12.94 -11.34
N LEU A 172 -4.49 12.55 -11.75
CA LEU A 172 -4.25 11.97 -13.07
C LEU A 172 -4.90 10.60 -13.23
N VAL A 173 -4.87 9.75 -12.20
CA VAL A 173 -5.57 8.45 -12.19
C VAL A 173 -7.08 8.66 -12.31
N LEU A 174 -7.71 9.50 -11.48
CA LEU A 174 -9.14 9.76 -11.56
C LEU A 174 -9.55 10.30 -12.94
N LYS A 175 -8.75 11.20 -13.50
CA LYS A 175 -8.98 11.73 -14.86
C LYS A 175 -8.87 10.63 -15.93
N GLY A 176 -7.93 9.70 -15.76
CA GLY A 176 -7.77 8.55 -16.65
C GLY A 176 -8.99 7.62 -16.60
N LEU A 177 -9.45 7.28 -15.41
CA LEU A 177 -10.64 6.44 -15.17
C LEU A 177 -11.91 7.04 -15.77
N ALA A 178 -12.12 8.35 -15.60
CA ALA A 178 -13.27 9.05 -16.16
C ALA A 178 -13.33 8.97 -17.69
N ARG A 179 -12.19 8.98 -18.39
CA ARG A 179 -12.12 8.88 -19.87
C ARG A 179 -12.66 7.57 -20.42
N CYS A 180 -12.57 6.47 -19.69
CA CYS A 180 -13.12 5.16 -20.09
C CYS A 180 -14.46 4.84 -19.41
N GLY A 181 -15.07 5.83 -18.75
CA GLY A 181 -16.36 5.68 -18.09
C GLY A 181 -16.36 4.73 -16.89
N VAL A 182 -15.19 4.49 -16.25
CA VAL A 182 -15.15 3.79 -14.96
C VAL A 182 -15.76 4.70 -13.91
N THR A 183 -16.73 4.19 -13.15
CA THR A 183 -17.25 4.92 -11.99
C THR A 183 -16.12 5.06 -10.97
N SER A 184 -15.73 6.30 -10.69
CA SER A 184 -14.65 6.59 -9.73
C SER A 184 -15.09 7.63 -8.72
N VAL A 185 -14.54 7.57 -7.51
CA VAL A 185 -14.84 8.50 -6.42
C VAL A 185 -13.57 9.10 -5.84
N ASP A 186 -13.56 10.42 -5.68
CA ASP A 186 -12.50 11.12 -4.92
C ASP A 186 -12.85 11.07 -3.44
N LEU A 187 -12.07 10.35 -2.66
CA LEU A 187 -12.29 10.19 -1.21
C LEU A 187 -11.76 11.37 -0.40
N ARG A 188 -10.94 12.24 -0.98
CA ARG A 188 -10.26 13.33 -0.26
C ARG A 188 -11.21 14.35 0.36
N PRO A 189 -12.27 14.84 -0.34
CA PRO A 189 -13.18 15.81 0.27
C PRO A 189 -13.90 15.28 1.51
N SER A 190 -14.42 14.05 1.45
CA SER A 190 -15.13 13.43 2.57
C SER A 190 -14.22 13.14 3.76
N LEU A 191 -13.00 12.65 3.50
CA LEU A 191 -12.00 12.38 4.56
C LEU A 191 -11.54 13.69 5.23
N ARG A 192 -11.34 14.77 4.46
CA ARG A 192 -11.02 16.09 5.04
C ARG A 192 -12.16 16.61 5.91
N ALA A 193 -13.39 16.45 5.48
CA ALA A 193 -14.55 16.82 6.29
C ALA A 193 -14.66 16.02 7.58
N ALA A 194 -14.43 14.70 7.51
CA ALA A 194 -14.50 13.81 8.66
C ALA A 194 -13.46 14.10 9.75
N ARG A 195 -12.35 14.82 9.44
CA ARG A 195 -11.37 15.27 10.45
C ARG A 195 -11.99 16.11 11.58
N ALA A 196 -13.06 16.83 11.27
CA ALA A 196 -13.76 17.63 12.30
C ALA A 196 -14.53 16.76 13.32
N GLU A 197 -14.77 15.48 12.97
CA GLU A 197 -15.52 14.54 13.80
C GLU A 197 -14.61 13.57 14.58
N GLY A 198 -13.32 13.44 14.19
CA GLY A 198 -12.35 12.58 14.85
C GLY A 198 -11.18 12.17 13.96
N GLN A 199 -10.44 11.17 14.43
CA GLN A 199 -9.23 10.69 13.79
C GLN A 199 -9.55 9.95 12.49
N VAL A 200 -9.06 10.43 11.35
CA VAL A 200 -9.24 9.78 10.02
C VAL A 200 -8.03 8.96 9.57
N TYR A 201 -6.85 9.26 10.10
CA TYR A 201 -5.63 8.47 9.94
C TYR A 201 -5.01 8.21 11.30
N ARG A 202 -4.32 7.09 11.43
CA ARG A 202 -3.52 6.79 12.62
C ARG A 202 -2.30 7.71 12.66
N GLN A 203 -1.80 8.02 13.85
CA GLN A 203 -0.68 8.93 14.03
C GLN A 203 0.67 8.27 13.73
N LEU A 204 0.84 7.02 14.18
CA LEU A 204 2.08 6.25 14.09
C LEU A 204 1.99 5.10 13.09
N ASP A 205 0.93 5.07 12.27
CA ASP A 205 0.69 4.01 11.30
C ASP A 205 0.33 4.61 9.93
N SER A 206 0.72 3.96 8.85
CA SER A 206 0.49 4.46 7.49
C SER A 206 -0.97 4.38 7.05
N HIS A 207 -1.81 3.62 7.75
CA HIS A 207 -3.19 3.37 7.39
C HIS A 207 -4.16 4.42 7.93
N TRP A 208 -5.32 4.50 7.30
CA TRP A 208 -6.45 5.22 7.87
C TRP A 208 -6.93 4.57 9.18
N SER A 209 -7.64 5.36 9.99
CA SER A 209 -8.33 4.87 11.18
C SER A 209 -9.63 4.15 10.78
N LEU A 210 -10.32 3.56 11.77
CA LEU A 210 -11.66 3.00 11.55
C LEU A 210 -12.66 4.08 11.07
N ARG A 211 -12.57 5.31 11.60
CA ARG A 211 -13.40 6.44 11.14
C ARG A 211 -13.08 6.81 9.70
N GLY A 212 -11.82 6.88 9.33
CA GLY A 212 -11.38 7.19 7.96
C GLY A 212 -11.85 6.12 6.97
N SER A 213 -11.63 4.85 7.27
CA SER A 213 -12.06 3.74 6.42
C SER A 213 -13.57 3.65 6.27
N LEU A 214 -14.33 3.92 7.35
CA LEU A 214 -15.80 3.92 7.32
C LEU A 214 -16.35 5.11 6.51
N THR A 215 -15.69 6.27 6.60
CA THR A 215 -16.00 7.43 5.76
C THR A 215 -15.78 7.11 4.28
N ALA A 216 -14.64 6.50 3.94
CA ALA A 216 -14.33 6.06 2.58
C ALA A 216 -15.35 5.02 2.09
N TYR A 217 -15.67 4.03 2.90
CA TYR A 217 -16.70 3.02 2.61
C TYR A 217 -18.04 3.67 2.22
N GLY A 218 -18.52 4.66 2.99
CA GLY A 218 -19.78 5.35 2.71
C GLY A 218 -19.80 6.01 1.31
N GLN A 219 -18.69 6.59 0.87
CA GLN A 219 -18.56 7.17 -0.48
C GLN A 219 -18.49 6.08 -1.57
N ILE A 220 -17.81 4.98 -1.29
CA ILE A 220 -17.66 3.86 -2.22
C ILE A 220 -19.02 3.20 -2.50
N VAL A 221 -19.81 2.89 -1.47
CA VAL A 221 -21.13 2.24 -1.67
C VAL A 221 -22.11 3.17 -2.34
N GLN A 222 -22.00 4.48 -2.14
CA GLN A 222 -22.77 5.46 -2.91
C GLN A 222 -22.39 5.44 -4.39
N ALA A 223 -21.09 5.37 -4.72
CA ALA A 223 -20.60 5.24 -6.09
C ALA A 223 -20.98 3.90 -6.74
N MET A 224 -21.13 2.84 -5.95
CA MET A 224 -21.67 1.54 -6.39
C MET A 224 -23.18 1.59 -6.70
N GLY A 225 -23.85 2.70 -6.44
CA GLY A 225 -25.31 2.80 -6.56
C GLY A 225 -26.07 2.12 -5.42
N GLN A 226 -25.40 1.90 -4.28
CA GLN A 226 -25.92 1.18 -3.12
C GLN A 226 -25.94 2.08 -1.85
N PRO A 227 -26.67 3.23 -1.86
CA PRO A 227 -26.69 4.11 -0.69
C PRO A 227 -27.25 3.45 0.58
N GLY A 228 -28.09 2.42 0.42
CA GLY A 228 -28.63 1.63 1.52
C GLY A 228 -27.60 0.74 2.24
N TRP A 229 -26.40 0.57 1.69
CA TRP A 229 -25.31 -0.14 2.35
C TRP A 229 -24.47 0.78 3.23
N ARG A 230 -24.78 2.07 3.27
CA ARG A 230 -24.03 3.02 4.09
C ARG A 230 -24.23 2.72 5.57
N ILE A 231 -23.12 2.76 6.31
CA ILE A 231 -23.09 2.73 7.77
C ILE A 231 -22.86 4.17 8.22
N ASP A 232 -23.75 4.69 9.06
CA ASP A 232 -23.61 6.05 9.61
C ASP A 232 -22.60 6.02 10.79
N PRO A 233 -21.43 6.67 10.68
CA PRO A 233 -20.50 6.74 11.79
C PRO A 233 -21.08 7.34 13.08
N LYS A 234 -22.10 8.18 12.95
CA LYS A 234 -22.80 8.82 14.11
C LYS A 234 -23.71 7.86 14.87
N ALA A 235 -24.11 6.77 14.22
CA ALA A 235 -24.90 5.70 14.87
C ALA A 235 -24.04 4.73 15.68
N LEU A 236 -22.71 4.84 15.60
CA LEU A 236 -21.76 3.98 16.32
C LEU A 236 -21.29 4.66 17.61
N SER A 237 -21.11 3.86 18.64
CA SER A 237 -20.42 4.29 19.87
C SER A 237 -18.93 4.21 19.64
N TRP A 238 -18.20 5.29 19.93
CA TRP A 238 -16.77 5.38 19.75
C TRP A 238 -16.06 5.40 21.10
N GLY A 239 -14.98 4.63 21.20
CA GLY A 239 -14.05 4.61 22.30
C GLY A 239 -12.63 4.87 21.83
N VAL A 240 -11.68 4.91 22.76
CA VAL A 240 -10.26 5.11 22.47
C VAL A 240 -9.47 4.02 23.16
N VAL A 241 -8.50 3.44 22.42
CA VAL A 241 -7.55 2.45 22.94
C VAL A 241 -6.12 2.89 22.67
N ALA A 242 -5.23 2.54 23.58
CA ALA A 242 -3.80 2.75 23.38
C ALA A 242 -3.21 1.58 22.59
N LEU A 243 -2.58 1.86 21.46
CA LEU A 243 -1.90 0.88 20.62
C LEU A 243 -0.42 1.23 20.46
N ASN A 244 0.42 0.21 20.31
CA ASN A 244 1.87 0.34 20.09
C ASN A 244 2.33 -0.46 18.88
N ASN A 245 1.48 -0.62 17.88
CA ASN A 245 1.69 -1.47 16.71
C ASN A 245 1.79 -0.69 15.38
N GLY A 246 1.99 0.63 15.43
CA GLY A 246 2.16 1.44 14.22
C GLY A 246 3.41 1.05 13.44
N ASP A 247 3.36 1.09 12.12
CA ASP A 247 4.46 0.71 11.22
C ASP A 247 5.49 1.84 11.02
N LEU A 248 5.06 3.11 11.12
CA LEU A 248 5.87 4.28 10.77
C LEU A 248 7.09 4.52 11.67
N PRO A 249 7.04 4.35 13.02
CA PRO A 249 8.24 4.52 13.85
C PRO A 249 9.36 3.59 13.42
N ARG A 250 9.03 2.32 13.14
CA ARG A 250 10.00 1.34 12.66
C ARG A 250 10.59 1.74 11.30
N LEU A 251 9.75 2.23 10.37
CA LEU A 251 10.17 2.69 9.04
C LEU A 251 11.03 3.97 9.11
N ALA A 252 10.85 4.78 10.16
CA ALA A 252 11.69 5.93 10.47
C ALA A 252 12.94 5.57 11.29
N GLY A 253 13.12 4.29 11.64
CA GLY A 253 14.18 3.85 12.55
C GLY A 253 14.04 4.41 13.98
N GLN A 254 12.83 4.76 14.40
CA GLN A 254 12.53 5.30 15.73
C GLN A 254 12.03 4.20 16.68
N PRO A 255 12.14 4.38 18.00
CA PRO A 255 11.51 3.50 18.96
C PRO A 255 10.00 3.44 18.73
N GLN A 256 9.41 2.28 19.00
CA GLN A 256 7.96 2.09 18.93
C GLN A 256 7.27 3.01 19.93
N GLY A 257 6.33 3.83 19.44
CA GLY A 257 5.52 4.72 20.23
C GLY A 257 4.17 4.10 20.58
N VAL A 258 3.47 4.73 21.53
CA VAL A 258 2.07 4.44 21.85
C VAL A 258 1.22 5.56 21.30
N GLU A 259 0.18 5.22 20.54
CA GLU A 259 -0.80 6.18 20.01
C GLU A 259 -2.20 5.88 20.56
N GLN A 260 -3.05 6.89 20.66
CA GLN A 260 -4.46 6.75 20.99
C GLN A 260 -5.25 6.57 19.69
N VAL A 261 -5.98 5.47 19.57
CA VAL A 261 -6.71 5.11 18.35
C VAL A 261 -8.20 5.01 18.65
N GLU A 262 -9.02 5.69 17.85
CA GLU A 262 -10.46 5.56 17.91
C GLU A 262 -10.90 4.18 17.40
N ILE A 263 -11.74 3.51 18.20
CA ILE A 263 -12.42 2.28 17.83
C ILE A 263 -13.93 2.46 17.98
N HIS A 264 -14.72 1.77 17.17
CA HIS A 264 -16.15 1.69 17.36
C HIS A 264 -16.55 0.40 18.09
N ASP A 265 -17.80 0.37 18.61
CA ASP A 265 -18.35 -0.82 19.25
C ASP A 265 -18.43 -2.00 18.25
N ALA A 266 -17.71 -3.07 18.59
CA ALA A 266 -17.69 -4.31 17.81
C ALA A 266 -19.05 -5.04 17.80
N ALA A 267 -19.92 -4.80 18.77
CA ALA A 267 -21.26 -5.37 18.78
C ALA A 267 -22.17 -4.73 17.71
N ALA A 268 -22.01 -3.41 17.49
CA ALA A 268 -22.75 -2.68 16.45
C ALA A 268 -22.23 -3.00 15.05
N LEU A 269 -20.91 -3.18 14.90
CA LEU A 269 -20.26 -3.46 13.62
C LEU A 269 -19.08 -4.41 13.81
N PRO A 270 -19.31 -5.74 13.78
CA PRO A 270 -18.24 -6.71 14.01
C PRO A 270 -17.23 -6.71 12.87
N LEU A 271 -15.95 -6.50 13.21
CA LEU A 271 -14.84 -6.57 12.28
C LEU A 271 -14.21 -7.97 12.21
N GLY A 272 -14.40 -8.78 13.24
CA GLY A 272 -13.86 -10.14 13.36
C GLY A 272 -14.65 -11.20 12.58
N VAL A 273 -14.99 -10.91 11.31
CA VAL A 273 -15.72 -11.87 10.46
C VAL A 273 -14.77 -12.95 9.96
N ALA A 274 -15.20 -14.20 9.95
CA ALA A 274 -14.40 -15.32 9.51
C ALA A 274 -13.98 -15.16 8.03
N ARG A 275 -12.67 -15.29 7.77
CA ARG A 275 -12.07 -15.21 6.44
C ARG A 275 -11.58 -16.58 6.03
N ALA A 276 -12.07 -17.11 4.92
CA ALA A 276 -11.62 -18.38 4.36
C ALA A 276 -10.68 -18.13 3.18
N PRO A 277 -9.61 -18.90 2.97
CA PRO A 277 -8.76 -18.78 1.79
C PRO A 277 -9.56 -19.13 0.54
N ILE A 278 -9.26 -18.46 -0.59
CA ILE A 278 -9.83 -18.80 -1.89
C ILE A 278 -8.99 -19.92 -2.53
N PRO A 279 -9.50 -21.15 -2.67
CA PRO A 279 -8.70 -22.28 -3.12
C PRO A 279 -8.08 -22.07 -4.51
N GLY A 280 -6.81 -22.46 -4.67
CA GLY A 280 -6.09 -22.45 -5.94
C GLY A 280 -5.72 -21.07 -6.48
N LEU A 281 -5.86 -19.99 -5.68
CA LEU A 281 -5.20 -18.73 -5.95
C LEU A 281 -3.84 -18.70 -5.25
N ALA A 282 -2.87 -18.03 -5.89
CA ALA A 282 -1.55 -17.90 -5.32
C ALA A 282 -1.61 -17.10 -4.00
N SER A 283 -1.01 -17.65 -2.95
CA SER A 283 -0.77 -16.91 -1.72
C SER A 283 0.45 -16.04 -1.91
N ARG A 284 0.30 -14.74 -1.67
CA ARG A 284 1.39 -13.76 -1.62
C ARG A 284 1.50 -13.24 -0.18
N ALA A 285 2.10 -12.08 0.04
CA ALA A 285 2.27 -11.55 1.41
C ALA A 285 0.95 -11.45 2.19
N GLU A 286 -0.12 -11.09 1.48
CA GLU A 286 -1.49 -11.08 2.00
C GLU A 286 -2.32 -12.06 1.15
N PRO A 287 -2.66 -13.25 1.69
CA PRO A 287 -3.37 -14.26 0.93
C PRO A 287 -4.80 -13.82 0.59
N PRO A 288 -5.28 -14.14 -0.63
CA PRO A 288 -6.67 -13.90 -1.01
C PRO A 288 -7.64 -14.60 -0.07
N PHE A 289 -8.74 -13.92 0.28
CA PHE A 289 -9.75 -14.48 1.17
C PHE A 289 -11.18 -14.19 0.73
N LEU A 290 -12.08 -14.98 1.25
CA LEU A 290 -13.53 -14.86 1.09
C LEU A 290 -14.19 -14.78 2.47
N ILE A 291 -15.11 -13.84 2.62
CA ILE A 291 -16.11 -13.80 3.68
C ILE A 291 -17.42 -14.29 3.06
N ASP A 292 -17.89 -15.45 3.50
CA ASP A 292 -19.23 -15.94 3.14
C ASP A 292 -20.16 -15.64 4.31
N THR A 293 -21.16 -14.79 4.07
CA THR A 293 -22.09 -14.37 5.13
C THR A 293 -23.22 -15.37 5.38
N GLY A 294 -23.34 -16.38 4.52
CA GLY A 294 -24.45 -17.32 4.53
C GLY A 294 -25.80 -16.69 4.15
N LYS A 295 -25.83 -15.41 3.77
CA LYS A 295 -27.04 -14.68 3.37
C LYS A 295 -27.21 -14.69 1.85
N PRO A 296 -28.44 -14.61 1.33
CA PRO A 296 -28.65 -14.28 -0.07
C PRO A 296 -28.19 -12.85 -0.32
N GLY A 297 -27.67 -12.59 -1.52
CA GLY A 297 -27.24 -11.24 -1.88
C GLY A 297 -26.08 -11.25 -2.89
N PRO A 298 -25.68 -10.07 -3.36
CA PRO A 298 -24.61 -9.96 -4.34
C PRO A 298 -23.24 -10.33 -3.76
N THR A 299 -22.30 -10.54 -4.66
CA THR A 299 -20.90 -10.79 -4.35
C THR A 299 -20.07 -9.57 -4.68
N VAL A 300 -19.28 -9.08 -3.72
CA VAL A 300 -18.33 -7.98 -3.90
C VAL A 300 -16.91 -8.54 -3.93
N LEU A 301 -16.14 -8.20 -4.95
CA LEU A 301 -14.71 -8.46 -5.02
C LEU A 301 -13.94 -7.15 -4.85
N ILE A 302 -13.06 -7.10 -3.88
CA ILE A 302 -12.17 -5.96 -3.62
C ILE A 302 -10.77 -6.34 -4.12
N ILE A 303 -10.18 -5.49 -4.95
CA ILE A 303 -8.83 -5.61 -5.50
C ILE A 303 -8.04 -4.39 -5.01
N GLY A 304 -7.08 -4.62 -4.13
CA GLY A 304 -6.32 -3.52 -3.55
C GLY A 304 -5.14 -4.01 -2.73
N ASP A 305 -4.74 -3.24 -1.76
CA ASP A 305 -3.63 -3.52 -0.84
C ASP A 305 -4.10 -3.58 0.62
N SER A 306 -3.18 -3.44 1.58
CA SER A 306 -3.47 -3.46 3.00
C SER A 306 -4.52 -2.43 3.43
N PHE A 307 -4.65 -1.28 2.76
CA PHE A 307 -5.69 -0.28 3.04
C PHE A 307 -7.10 -0.82 2.81
N SER A 308 -7.26 -1.70 1.85
CA SER A 308 -8.55 -2.31 1.52
C SER A 308 -8.74 -3.71 2.13
N ALA A 309 -7.67 -4.36 2.62
CA ALA A 309 -7.73 -5.68 3.25
C ALA A 309 -8.41 -5.63 4.62
N ASP A 310 -8.21 -4.55 5.35
CA ASP A 310 -8.75 -4.34 6.69
C ASP A 310 -8.94 -2.84 6.96
N PRO A 311 -10.06 -2.38 7.53
CA PRO A 311 -11.25 -3.14 7.95
C PRO A 311 -12.39 -3.17 6.91
N LEU A 312 -12.13 -2.83 5.64
CA LEU A 312 -13.17 -2.56 4.63
C LEU A 312 -14.08 -3.77 4.31
N PRO A 313 -13.57 -5.02 4.09
CA PRO A 313 -14.42 -6.15 3.72
C PRO A 313 -15.54 -6.45 4.74
N PRO A 314 -15.30 -6.43 6.08
CA PRO A 314 -16.35 -6.58 7.07
C PRO A 314 -17.50 -5.59 6.97
N TYR A 315 -17.26 -4.35 6.47
CA TYR A 315 -18.32 -3.35 6.33
C TYR A 315 -19.38 -3.75 5.29
N PHE A 316 -19.01 -4.55 4.30
CA PHE A 316 -19.96 -5.08 3.33
C PHE A 316 -20.79 -6.25 3.87
N ALA A 317 -20.28 -7.01 4.85
CA ALA A 317 -20.89 -8.25 5.33
C ALA A 317 -22.36 -8.12 5.79
N PRO A 318 -22.85 -7.01 6.37
CA PRO A 318 -24.26 -6.87 6.68
C PRO A 318 -25.20 -6.87 5.47
N PHE A 319 -24.71 -6.50 4.28
CA PHE A 319 -25.53 -6.15 3.11
C PHE A 319 -25.41 -7.12 1.93
N VAL A 320 -24.40 -8.02 1.93
CA VAL A 320 -24.07 -8.85 0.77
C VAL A 320 -23.97 -10.32 1.14
N GLY A 321 -24.07 -11.21 0.13
CA GLY A 321 -23.88 -12.63 0.32
C GLY A 321 -22.42 -13.02 0.53
N LYS A 322 -21.53 -12.39 -0.26
CA LYS A 322 -20.09 -12.70 -0.22
C LYS A 322 -19.24 -11.45 -0.40
N VAL A 323 -18.09 -11.42 0.29
CA VAL A 323 -17.04 -10.44 0.07
C VAL A 323 -15.73 -11.18 -0.16
N ALA A 324 -15.12 -10.99 -1.31
CA ALA A 324 -13.78 -11.49 -1.60
C ALA A 324 -12.78 -10.34 -1.64
N TRP A 325 -11.56 -10.62 -1.23
CA TRP A 325 -10.45 -9.70 -1.34
C TRP A 325 -9.23 -10.37 -1.97
N VAL A 326 -8.55 -9.65 -2.86
CA VAL A 326 -7.27 -10.05 -3.45
C VAL A 326 -6.32 -8.86 -3.49
N HIS A 327 -5.04 -9.12 -3.27
CA HIS A 327 -4.02 -8.10 -3.45
C HIS A 327 -3.88 -7.74 -4.93
N GLU A 328 -3.82 -6.44 -5.26
CA GLU A 328 -3.74 -5.95 -6.64
C GLU A 328 -2.40 -6.25 -7.33
N ASP A 329 -1.33 -6.40 -6.53
CA ASP A 329 -0.02 -6.84 -6.94
C ASP A 329 0.57 -6.06 -8.11
N ARG A 330 0.45 -4.72 -8.05
CA ARG A 330 0.93 -3.81 -9.11
C ARG A 330 0.38 -4.19 -10.48
N CYS A 331 -0.93 -4.33 -10.56
CA CYS A 331 -1.69 -4.74 -11.75
C CYS A 331 -1.49 -6.21 -12.17
N ALA A 332 -0.95 -7.07 -11.28
CA ALA A 332 -0.64 -8.46 -11.61
C ALA A 332 -1.43 -9.47 -10.74
N PHE A 333 -2.59 -9.09 -10.21
CA PHE A 333 -3.41 -10.01 -9.42
C PHE A 333 -3.85 -11.23 -10.25
N ASP A 334 -4.17 -12.32 -9.55
CA ASP A 334 -4.60 -13.56 -10.20
C ASP A 334 -6.01 -13.43 -10.74
N TRP A 335 -6.13 -13.22 -12.06
CA TRP A 335 -7.40 -13.01 -12.74
C TRP A 335 -8.39 -14.18 -12.64
N ARG A 336 -7.90 -15.39 -12.31
CA ARG A 336 -8.74 -16.56 -12.08
C ARG A 336 -9.74 -16.36 -10.93
N VAL A 337 -9.53 -15.34 -10.07
CA VAL A 337 -10.49 -14.96 -9.04
C VAL A 337 -11.87 -14.65 -9.61
N MET A 338 -11.94 -14.03 -10.78
CA MET A 338 -13.22 -13.68 -11.43
C MET A 338 -14.10 -14.89 -11.66
N ALA A 339 -13.53 -15.98 -12.19
CA ALA A 339 -14.27 -17.24 -12.42
C ALA A 339 -14.65 -17.96 -11.12
N LYS A 340 -13.81 -17.83 -10.07
CA LYS A 340 -14.05 -18.48 -8.78
C LYS A 340 -15.09 -17.76 -7.92
N VAL A 341 -15.06 -16.45 -7.93
CA VAL A 341 -15.89 -15.60 -7.06
C VAL A 341 -17.17 -15.17 -7.75
N LYS A 342 -17.14 -14.97 -9.08
CA LYS A 342 -18.27 -14.49 -9.92
C LYS A 342 -18.88 -13.21 -9.32
N PRO A 343 -18.13 -12.11 -9.25
CA PRO A 343 -18.58 -10.91 -8.57
C PRO A 343 -19.66 -10.17 -9.36
N ASP A 344 -20.62 -9.59 -8.64
CA ASP A 344 -21.58 -8.61 -9.16
C ASP A 344 -20.96 -7.19 -9.13
N TYR A 345 -20.07 -6.96 -8.16
CA TYR A 345 -19.34 -5.71 -7.96
C TYR A 345 -17.86 -5.98 -7.87
N VAL A 346 -17.07 -5.16 -8.55
CA VAL A 346 -15.61 -5.12 -8.42
C VAL A 346 -15.17 -3.73 -7.98
N LEU A 347 -14.47 -3.67 -6.86
CA LEU A 347 -13.88 -2.46 -6.32
C LEU A 347 -12.36 -2.50 -6.47
N PHE A 348 -11.77 -1.59 -7.24
CA PHE A 348 -10.34 -1.33 -7.24
C PHE A 348 -10.06 -0.24 -6.19
N LEU A 349 -9.28 -0.57 -5.15
CA LEU A 349 -8.97 0.34 -4.05
C LEU A 349 -7.57 0.08 -3.47
N PRO A 350 -6.50 0.41 -4.17
CA PRO A 350 -5.16 0.48 -3.57
C PRO A 350 -4.94 1.82 -2.88
N ALA A 351 -3.90 1.91 -2.05
CA ALA A 351 -3.35 3.18 -1.63
C ALA A 351 -2.84 3.98 -2.85
N ALA A 352 -2.97 5.29 -2.83
CA ALA A 352 -2.59 6.14 -3.97
C ALA A 352 -1.13 5.93 -4.39
N ARG A 353 -0.22 5.68 -3.43
CA ARG A 353 1.19 5.38 -3.70
C ARG A 353 1.41 4.01 -4.35
N GLU A 354 0.52 3.04 -4.13
CA GLU A 354 0.60 1.69 -4.66
C GLU A 354 -0.14 1.51 -6.00
N ALA A 355 -0.88 2.53 -6.46
CA ALA A 355 -1.56 2.53 -7.76
C ALA A 355 -0.55 2.60 -8.92
N VAL A 356 0.29 1.58 -9.02
CA VAL A 356 1.44 1.47 -9.93
C VAL A 356 1.45 0.11 -10.56
N CYS A 357 1.45 0.04 -11.89
CA CYS A 357 1.70 -1.21 -12.61
C CYS A 357 3.19 -1.50 -12.67
N GLY A 358 3.60 -2.71 -12.29
CA GLY A 358 4.97 -3.17 -12.49
C GLY A 358 5.28 -3.22 -14.00
N GLY A 359 6.43 -2.66 -14.43
CA GLY A 359 6.80 -2.37 -15.82
C GLY A 359 6.83 -3.49 -16.87
N ALA A 360 6.16 -4.61 -16.62
CA ALA A 360 5.64 -5.51 -17.62
C ALA A 360 4.14 -5.52 -17.39
N ARG A 361 3.35 -4.85 -18.27
CA ARG A 361 1.93 -5.19 -18.35
C ARG A 361 1.85 -6.69 -18.38
N PRO A 362 1.25 -7.33 -17.39
CA PRO A 362 1.02 -8.74 -17.49
C PRO A 362 0.15 -8.94 -18.75
N ALA A 363 0.58 -9.79 -19.65
CA ALA A 363 -0.27 -10.40 -20.67
C ALA A 363 -1.34 -11.32 -20.01
N HIS A 364 -1.94 -10.90 -18.89
CA HIS A 364 -2.49 -11.80 -17.90
C HIS A 364 -3.94 -11.62 -17.63
N PHE A 365 -4.61 -11.23 -18.61
CA PHE A 365 -6.02 -11.53 -18.67
C PHE A 365 -6.28 -12.89 -19.38
N ASN A 366 -5.32 -13.79 -19.39
CA ASN A 366 -5.50 -15.16 -19.93
C ASN A 366 -5.75 -16.16 -18.81
#